data_a7225b95d8653c6385978ea537b3a7f0
#
_entry.id   a7225b95d8653c6385978ea537b3a7f0
#
_cell.length_a   1.000
_cell.length_b   1.000
_cell.length_c   1.000
_cell.angle_alpha   90.00
_cell.angle_beta   90.00
_cell.angle_gamma   90.00
#
_symmetry.space_group_name_H-M   'P 1'
#
loop_
_entity.id
_entity.type
_entity.pdbx_description
1 polymer ?
#
loop_
_entity_poly.entity_id
_entity_poly.type
_entity_poly.pdbx_seq_one_letter_code
_entity_poly.pdbx_strand_id
1 'polypeptide(L)' 'MNDSNKKIIWKLIQTHGDFLKNKLKPHPNHPKGRNPYAHICLLINQKFQCSYKDIPDEQIIVLKDFIRGIKN' A
#
# COMPACT_ATOMS: atom_id res chain seq x y z
N MET A 1 8.31 -7.68 -10.41
CA MET A 1 7.57 -6.67 -11.17
C MET A 1 8.55 -5.81 -11.96
N ASN A 2 8.25 -5.45 -13.19
CA ASN A 2 9.14 -4.60 -13.99
C ASN A 2 9.13 -3.15 -13.48
N ASP A 3 10.07 -2.33 -13.95
CA ASP A 3 10.23 -0.97 -13.43
C ASP A 3 9.02 -0.09 -13.71
N SER A 4 8.39 -0.23 -14.88
CA SER A 4 7.18 0.53 -15.19
C SER A 4 6.06 0.20 -14.21
N ASN A 5 5.84 -1.07 -13.94
CA ASN A 5 4.80 -1.51 -13.01
C ASN A 5 5.12 -1.12 -11.57
N LYS A 6 6.40 -1.16 -11.17
CA LYS A 6 6.81 -0.68 -9.85
C LYS A 6 6.42 0.78 -9.65
N LYS A 7 6.66 1.62 -10.66
CA LYS A 7 6.30 3.04 -10.60
C LYS A 7 4.80 3.24 -10.52
N ILE A 8 4.03 2.48 -11.28
CA ILE A 8 2.57 2.54 -11.25
C ILE A 8 2.06 2.19 -9.86
N ILE A 9 2.55 1.10 -9.29
CA ILE A 9 2.12 0.66 -7.96
C ILE A 9 2.57 1.66 -6.89
N TRP A 10 3.79 2.17 -6.97
CA TRP A 10 4.27 3.16 -6.00
C TRP A 10 3.40 4.42 -6.02
N LYS A 11 3.07 4.90 -7.23
CA LYS A 11 2.18 6.05 -7.37
C LYS A 11 0.79 5.77 -6.77
N LEU A 12 0.27 4.56 -6.98
CA LEU A 12 -1.01 4.17 -6.40
C LEU A 12 -0.93 4.12 -4.87
N ILE A 13 0.17 3.60 -4.32
CA ILE A 13 0.40 3.58 -2.87
C ILE A 13 0.41 5.01 -2.33
N GLN A 14 1.10 5.93 -3.01
CA GLN A 14 1.15 7.33 -2.60
C GLN A 14 -0.24 7.98 -2.65
N THR A 15 -0.96 7.79 -3.74
CA THR A 15 -2.29 8.37 -3.93
C THR A 15 -3.27 7.82 -2.89
N HIS A 16 -3.28 6.51 -2.70
CA HIS A 16 -4.16 5.88 -1.73
C HIS A 16 -3.75 6.21 -0.29
N GLY A 17 -2.45 6.31 -0.05
CA GLY A 17 -1.94 6.74 1.25
C GLY A 17 -2.39 8.15 1.60
N ASP A 18 -2.38 9.07 0.64
CA ASP A 18 -2.89 10.42 0.85
C ASP A 18 -4.38 10.39 1.21
N PHE A 19 -5.14 9.51 0.55
CA PHE A 19 -6.55 9.33 0.86
C PHE A 19 -6.74 8.81 2.30
N LEU A 20 -5.90 7.87 2.74
CA LEU A 20 -5.99 7.29 4.08
C LEU A 20 -5.44 8.20 5.17
N LYS A 21 -4.62 9.17 4.82
CA LYS A 21 -3.92 10.01 5.77
C LYS A 21 -4.84 10.64 6.81
N ASN A 22 -6.03 11.03 6.40
CA ASN A 22 -7.02 11.66 7.29
C ASN A 22 -8.02 10.66 7.86
N LYS A 23 -7.93 9.38 7.48
CA LYS A 23 -8.88 8.34 7.90
C LYS A 23 -8.31 7.37 8.92
N LEU A 24 -6.98 7.26 8.99
CA LEU A 24 -6.34 6.39 9.98
C LEU A 24 -6.38 7.06 11.34
N LYS A 25 -6.89 6.34 12.32
CA LYS A 25 -6.93 6.84 13.70
C LYS A 25 -5.52 6.80 14.31
N PRO A 26 -5.15 7.79 15.12
CA PRO A 26 -3.89 7.73 15.83
C PRO A 26 -3.83 6.50 16.74
N HIS A 27 -2.69 5.84 16.74
CA HIS A 27 -2.44 4.73 17.65
C HIS A 27 -1.84 5.30 18.95
N PRO A 28 -2.14 4.70 20.14
CA PRO A 28 -1.56 5.19 21.40
C PRO A 28 -0.03 5.28 21.38
N ASN A 29 0.64 4.38 20.66
CA ASN A 29 2.10 4.40 20.55
C ASN A 29 2.59 5.28 19.39
N HIS A 30 1.68 5.87 18.62
CA HIS A 30 1.98 6.75 17.49
C HIS A 30 1.06 7.96 17.54
N PRO A 31 1.31 8.88 18.50
CA PRO A 31 0.39 10.02 18.73
C PRO A 31 0.27 10.95 17.54
N LYS A 32 1.21 10.92 16.60
CA LYS A 32 1.15 11.72 15.37
C LYS A 32 0.40 11.01 14.24
N GLY A 33 -0.17 9.82 14.50
CA GLY A 33 -0.86 9.03 13.52
C GLY A 33 0.04 7.98 12.88
N ARG A 34 -0.57 7.10 12.09
CA ARG A 34 0.16 6.06 11.36
C ARG A 34 0.66 6.63 10.04
N ASN A 35 1.85 6.17 9.61
CA ASN A 35 2.31 6.44 8.27
C ASN A 35 1.45 5.63 7.29
N PRO A 36 0.60 6.28 6.47
CA PRO A 36 -0.33 5.54 5.61
C PRO A 36 0.39 4.73 4.52
N TYR A 37 1.53 5.22 4.05
CA TYR A 37 2.29 4.52 3.01
C TYR A 37 2.91 3.24 3.56
N ALA A 38 3.50 3.31 4.74
CA ALA A 38 4.06 2.14 5.41
C ALA A 38 2.96 1.14 5.77
N HIS A 39 1.79 1.63 6.16
CA HIS A 39 0.64 0.79 6.46
C HIS A 39 0.21 -0.03 5.24
N ILE A 40 0.11 0.62 4.08
CA ILE A 40 -0.25 -0.06 2.83
C ILE A 40 0.81 -1.11 2.48
N CYS A 41 2.10 -0.75 2.56
CA CYS A 41 3.19 -1.67 2.26
C CYS A 41 3.18 -2.88 3.20
N LEU A 42 2.89 -2.66 4.48
CA LEU A 42 2.78 -3.74 5.45
C LEU A 42 1.65 -4.71 5.08
N LEU A 43 0.49 -4.19 4.72
CA LEU A 43 -0.65 -5.01 4.33
C LEU A 43 -0.36 -5.80 3.06
N ILE A 44 0.32 -5.20 2.08
CA ILE A 44 0.74 -5.91 0.87
C ILE A 44 1.67 -7.06 1.24
N ASN A 45 2.65 -6.80 2.10
CA ASN A 45 3.61 -7.80 2.53
C ASN A 45 2.91 -8.97 3.22
N GLN A 46 1.93 -8.69 4.07
CA GLN A 46 1.16 -9.73 4.76
C GLN A 46 0.30 -10.55 3.80
N LYS A 47 -0.32 -9.89 2.83
CA LYS A 47 -1.24 -10.55 1.89
C LYS A 47 -0.49 -11.40 0.87
N PHE A 48 0.58 -10.85 0.29
CA PHE A 48 1.31 -11.50 -0.80
C PHE A 48 2.59 -12.19 -0.32
N GLN A 49 2.96 -12.02 0.95
CA GLN A 49 4.15 -12.60 1.58
C GLN A 49 5.45 -12.16 0.92
N CYS A 50 5.43 -10.99 0.29
CA CYS A 50 6.62 -10.37 -0.29
C CYS A 50 6.35 -8.88 -0.52
N SER A 51 7.42 -8.11 -0.80
CA SER A 51 7.30 -6.71 -1.18
C SER A 51 6.55 -6.60 -2.51
N TYR A 52 5.86 -5.46 -2.72
CA TYR A 52 5.19 -5.22 -4.01
C TYR A 52 6.18 -5.31 -5.19
N LYS A 53 7.45 -4.99 -4.94
CA LYS A 53 8.49 -5.05 -5.96
C LYS A 53 8.76 -6.47 -6.46
N ASP A 54 8.46 -7.46 -5.63
CA ASP A 54 8.72 -8.87 -5.91
C ASP A 54 7.48 -9.61 -6.43
N ILE A 55 6.33 -8.93 -6.48
CA ILE A 55 5.09 -9.52 -6.99
C ILE A 55 5.20 -9.64 -8.53
N PRO A 56 4.83 -10.79 -9.12
CA PRO A 56 4.85 -10.96 -10.57
C PRO A 56 3.98 -9.92 -11.29
N ASP A 57 4.42 -9.49 -12.49
CA ASP A 57 3.67 -8.53 -13.29
C ASP A 57 2.25 -9.00 -13.61
N GLU A 58 2.06 -10.30 -13.71
CA GLU A 58 0.76 -10.91 -13.99
C GLU A 58 -0.27 -10.60 -12.91
N GLN A 59 0.17 -10.27 -11.70
CA GLN A 59 -0.71 -10.00 -10.56
C GLN A 59 -0.92 -8.52 -10.31
N ILE A 60 -0.49 -7.66 -11.23
CA ILE A 60 -0.60 -6.21 -11.01
C ILE A 60 -2.06 -5.76 -10.81
N ILE A 61 -3.00 -6.36 -11.54
CA ILE A 61 -4.42 -5.99 -11.41
C ILE A 61 -4.94 -6.39 -10.03
N VAL A 62 -4.60 -7.59 -9.58
CA VAL A 62 -4.98 -8.07 -8.24
C VAL A 62 -4.40 -7.16 -7.17
N LEU A 63 -3.14 -6.76 -7.33
CA LEU A 63 -2.48 -5.87 -6.38
C LEU A 63 -3.12 -4.49 -6.35
N LYS A 64 -3.45 -3.91 -7.52
CA LYS A 64 -4.14 -2.63 -7.60
C LYS A 64 -5.48 -2.67 -6.88
N ASP A 65 -6.27 -3.72 -7.12
CA ASP A 65 -7.57 -3.89 -6.48
C ASP A 65 -7.43 -4.02 -4.97
N PHE A 66 -6.41 -4.76 -4.53
CA PHE A 66 -6.13 -4.91 -3.10
C PHE A 66 -5.84 -3.56 -2.45
N ILE A 67 -4.94 -2.76 -3.07
CA ILE A 67 -4.58 -1.43 -2.55
C ILE A 67 -5.80 -0.53 -2.47
N ARG A 68 -6.61 -0.49 -3.52
CA ARG A 68 -7.82 0.35 -3.57
C ARG A 68 -8.84 -0.04 -2.52
N GLY A 69 -8.84 -1.31 -2.10
CA GLY A 69 -9.76 -1.81 -1.09
C GLY A 69 -9.32 -1.52 0.34
N ILE A 70 -8.12 -1.04 0.56
CA ILE A 70 -7.62 -0.72 1.91
C ILE A 70 -8.33 0.53 2.43
N LYS A 71 -8.98 0.40 3.57
CA LYS A 71 -9.73 1.51 4.18
C LYS A 71 -9.16 1.95 5.51
N ASN A 72 -8.38 1.10 6.13
CA ASN A 72 -7.74 1.40 7.43
C ASN A 72 -6.40 0.72 7.56
#